data_48a32edc495a06f65e72b1e6e5c2eb35
#
_entry.id   48a32edc495a06f65e72b1e6e5c2eb35
#
_cell.length_a   1.000
_cell.length_b   1.000
_cell.length_c   1.000
_cell.angle_alpha   90.00
_cell.angle_beta   90.00
_cell.angle_gamma   90.00
#
_symmetry.space_group_name_H-M   'P 1'
#
loop_
_entity.id
_entity.type
_entity.pdbx_description
1 polymer ?
#
loop_
_entity_poly.entity_id
_entity_poly.type
_entity_poly.pdbx_seq_one_letter_code
_entity_poly.pdbx_strand_id
1 'polypeptide(L)' 'MTEAEKIYKHTYFMIGETLVEESKQHITSEKACEQIRKYLNEMIWKLNKEGKKE' A
#
# COMPACT_ATOMS: atom_id res chain seq x y z
N MET A 1 7.24 -16.28 -7.76
CA MET A 1 6.78 -15.29 -6.79
C MET A 1 5.35 -15.61 -6.39
N THR A 2 5.08 -15.70 -5.11
CA THR A 2 3.75 -16.02 -4.62
C THR A 2 2.82 -14.81 -4.76
N GLU A 3 1.51 -15.06 -4.64
CA GLU A 3 0.54 -13.97 -4.67
C GLU A 3 0.76 -13.01 -3.52
N ALA A 4 1.10 -13.54 -2.35
CA ALA A 4 1.36 -12.68 -1.19
C ALA A 4 2.53 -11.75 -1.46
N GLU A 5 3.59 -12.27 -2.06
CA GLU A 5 4.75 -11.44 -2.39
C GLU A 5 4.41 -10.35 -3.38
N LYS A 6 3.56 -10.66 -4.35
CA LYS A 6 3.13 -9.67 -5.33
C LYS A 6 2.34 -8.55 -4.64
N ILE A 7 1.48 -8.94 -3.71
CA ILE A 7 0.67 -7.97 -2.98
C ILE A 7 1.56 -7.06 -2.14
N TYR A 8 2.53 -7.64 -1.42
CA TYR A 8 3.45 -6.84 -0.62
C TYR A 8 4.26 -5.88 -1.49
N LYS A 9 4.78 -6.38 -2.60
CA LYS A 9 5.61 -5.56 -3.48
C LYS A 9 4.82 -4.40 -4.06
N HIS A 10 3.59 -4.67 -4.50
CA HIS A 10 2.75 -3.62 -5.06
C HIS A 10 2.45 -2.54 -4.02
N THR A 11 2.09 -2.97 -2.81
CA THR A 11 1.78 -2.02 -1.74
C THR A 11 3.00 -1.21 -1.37
N TYR A 12 4.15 -1.86 -1.26
CA TYR A 12 5.39 -1.18 -0.95
C TYR A 12 5.71 -0.12 -1.99
N PHE A 13 5.53 -0.46 -3.26
CA PHE A 13 5.76 0.49 -4.34
C PHE A 13 4.83 1.69 -4.23
N MET A 14 3.55 1.46 -3.98
CA MET A 14 2.57 2.54 -3.87
C MET A 14 2.87 3.46 -2.69
N ILE A 15 3.26 2.88 -1.58
CA ILE A 15 3.63 3.67 -0.41
C ILE A 15 4.86 4.51 -0.71
N GLY A 16 5.85 3.92 -1.38
CA GLY A 16 7.04 4.65 -1.77
C GLY A 16 6.73 5.85 -2.66
N GLU A 17 5.82 5.66 -3.62
CA GLU A 17 5.39 6.76 -4.49
C GLU A 17 4.75 7.88 -3.68
N THR A 18 3.91 7.51 -2.74
CA THR A 18 3.25 8.49 -1.88
C THR A 18 4.27 9.29 -1.08
N LEU A 19 5.27 8.61 -0.53
CA LEU A 19 6.31 9.30 0.25
C LEU A 19 7.14 10.23 -0.62
N VAL A 20 7.41 9.84 -1.85
CA VAL A 20 8.13 10.70 -2.78
C VAL A 20 7.31 11.97 -3.06
N GLU A 21 6.00 11.81 -3.31
CA GLU A 21 5.15 12.95 -3.57
C GLU A 21 5.10 13.89 -2.38
N GLU A 22 5.04 13.33 -1.18
CA GLU A 22 5.01 14.15 0.03
C GLU A 22 6.34 14.89 0.21
N SER A 23 7.46 14.23 -0.05
CA SER A 23 8.76 14.86 0.11
C SER A 23 8.98 15.98 -0.89
N LYS A 24 8.33 15.89 -2.06
CA LYS A 24 8.36 16.96 -3.04
C LYS A 24 7.30 18.03 -2.77
N GLN A 25 6.54 17.87 -1.72
CA GLN A 25 5.51 18.80 -1.30
C GLN A 25 4.36 18.91 -2.30
N HIS A 26 4.16 17.86 -3.09
CA HIS A 26 3.01 17.78 -3.98
C HIS A 26 1.74 17.44 -3.21
N ILE A 27 1.87 16.78 -2.08
CA ILE A 27 0.76 16.48 -1.19
C ILE A 27 1.21 16.78 0.24
N THR A 28 0.24 16.97 1.12
CA THR A 28 0.54 17.25 2.52
C THR A 28 0.87 15.95 3.25
N SER A 29 1.50 16.08 4.41
CA SER A 29 1.79 14.91 5.25
C SER A 29 0.51 14.20 5.66
N GLU A 30 -0.55 14.95 5.95
CA GLU A 30 -1.83 14.38 6.31
C GLU A 30 -2.40 13.54 5.18
N LYS A 31 -2.34 14.08 3.97
CA LYS A 31 -2.82 13.37 2.78
C LYS A 31 -2.02 12.10 2.55
N ALA A 32 -0.70 12.21 2.72
CA ALA A 32 0.16 11.04 2.57
C ALA A 32 -0.21 9.95 3.56
N CYS A 33 -0.46 10.32 4.80
CA CYS A 33 -0.85 9.35 5.82
C CYS A 33 -2.17 8.67 5.46
N GLU A 34 -3.13 9.43 4.93
CA GLU A 34 -4.41 8.87 4.51
C GLU A 34 -4.22 7.84 3.41
N GLN A 35 -3.39 8.17 2.42
CA GLN A 35 -3.16 7.26 1.31
C GLN A 35 -2.43 6.01 1.74
N ILE A 36 -1.43 6.16 2.60
CA ILE A 36 -0.69 5.00 3.09
C ILE A 36 -1.62 4.07 3.87
N ARG A 37 -2.47 4.64 4.72
CA ARG A 37 -3.45 3.83 5.47
C ARG A 37 -4.37 3.08 4.52
N LYS A 38 -4.81 3.73 3.46
CA LYS A 38 -5.68 3.09 2.49
C LYS A 38 -4.98 1.92 1.81
N TYR A 39 -3.73 2.12 1.39
CA TYR A 39 -2.97 1.04 0.76
C TYR A 39 -2.75 -0.12 1.70
N LEU A 40 -2.45 0.15 2.96
CA LEU A 40 -2.25 -0.91 3.95
C LEU A 40 -3.55 -1.68 4.19
N ASN A 41 -4.67 -0.99 4.26
CA ASN A 41 -5.96 -1.65 4.43
C ASN A 41 -6.28 -2.54 3.24
N GLU A 42 -6.00 -2.07 2.03
CA GLU A 42 -6.21 -2.88 0.84
C GLU A 42 -5.30 -4.10 0.84
N MET A 43 -4.07 -3.93 1.28
CA MET A 43 -3.15 -5.04 1.35
C MET A 43 -3.66 -6.12 2.30
N ILE A 44 -4.09 -5.69 3.49
CA ILE A 44 -4.61 -6.62 4.49
C ILE A 44 -5.82 -7.35 3.94
N TRP A 45 -6.70 -6.64 3.28
CA TRP A 45 -7.90 -7.24 2.70
C TRP A 45 -7.54 -8.29 1.65
N LYS A 46 -6.60 -7.97 0.77
CA LYS A 46 -6.19 -8.90 -0.28
C LYS A 46 -5.51 -10.12 0.31
N LEU A 47 -4.68 -9.94 1.33
CA LEU A 47 -4.00 -11.05 1.97
C LEU A 47 -5.01 -11.97 2.67
N ASN A 48 -6.01 -11.39 3.33
CA ASN A 48 -7.05 -12.18 3.97
C ASN A 48 -7.86 -12.97 2.93
N LYS A 49 -8.13 -12.35 1.79
CA LYS A 49 -8.86 -13.02 0.74
C LYS A 49 -8.07 -14.20 0.20
N GLU A 50 -6.76 -14.03 0.02
CA GLU A 50 -5.91 -15.12 -0.41
C GLU A 50 -5.89 -16.25 0.61
N GLY A 51 -5.80 -15.89 1.88
CA GLY A 51 -5.77 -16.88 2.94
C GLY A 51 -7.05 -17.67 3.08
N LYS A 52 -8.17 -17.14 2.60
CA LYS A 52 -9.45 -17.81 2.68
C LYS A 52 -9.76 -18.65 1.46
N LYS A 53 -8.81 -18.79 0.61
CA LYS A 53 -9.03 -19.41 -0.69
C LYS A 53 -8.88 -20.92 -0.64
N GLU A 54 -9.03 -21.53 0.45
CA GLU A 54 -8.91 -22.99 0.52
C GLU A 54 -10.13 -23.73 0.12
#